data_d26184a5f8a3b511d2b0a1362a3da820
#
_entry.id   d26184a5f8a3b511d2b0a1362a3da820
#
_cell.length_a   1.000
_cell.length_b   1.000
_cell.length_c   1.000
_cell.angle_alpha   90.00
_cell.angle_beta   90.00
_cell.angle_gamma   90.00
#
_symmetry.space_group_name_H-M   'P 1'
#
loop_
_entity.id
_entity.type
_entity.pdbx_description
1 polymer ?
#
loop_
_entity_poly.entity_id
_entity_poly.type
_entity_poly.pdbx_seq_one_letter_code
_entity_poly.pdbx_strand_id
1 'polypeptide(L)'
;MDSISDKVKKIRVEYEDKPLNIEDLDTNPLEQFNVWFQIAIDAEVNEANAMAISTISEEGTPRSRYVLFKDIVDNKLVFYSDYESSKGREMENNPNISGLFFWPELHRQIRLEGVVSKTSDEVSDNYFASRPRGAQLSAIASSQSTEIEGRETVEDRIKELEIEFEGKDIPRPDNWGGYAIDISFWEFWQGRRSSCLLYTSPSPRD
;
A
#
# COMPACT_ATOMS: atom_id res chain seq x y z
N MET A 1 18.16 -35.37 -2.27
CA MET A 1 17.63 -34.04 -2.61
C MET A 1 17.79 -33.18 -1.39
N ASP A 2 18.40 -31.98 -1.53
CA ASP A 2 18.53 -31.03 -0.42
C ASP A 2 17.11 -30.64 0.08
N SER A 3 16.92 -30.57 1.38
CA SER A 3 15.66 -30.09 1.97
C SER A 3 15.43 -28.60 1.63
N ILE A 4 14.19 -28.13 1.73
CA ILE A 4 13.89 -26.69 1.57
C ILE A 4 14.74 -25.86 2.57
N SER A 5 14.91 -26.37 3.81
CA SER A 5 15.76 -25.72 4.81
C SER A 5 17.21 -25.56 4.35
N ASP A 6 17.79 -26.58 3.69
CA ASP A 6 19.17 -26.50 3.20
C ASP A 6 19.30 -25.55 2.00
N LYS A 7 18.26 -25.46 1.18
CA LYS A 7 18.22 -24.51 0.07
C LYS A 7 18.12 -23.06 0.57
N VAL A 8 17.21 -22.78 1.53
CA VAL A 8 17.02 -21.44 2.09
C VAL A 8 18.30 -20.91 2.76
N LYS A 9 19.06 -21.77 3.49
CA LYS A 9 20.34 -21.39 4.11
C LYS A 9 21.40 -20.95 3.10
N LYS A 10 21.29 -21.38 1.84
CA LYS A 10 22.22 -21.04 0.75
C LYS A 10 21.83 -19.77 0.00
N ILE A 11 20.61 -19.25 0.20
CA ILE A 11 20.16 -18.00 -0.43
C ILE A 11 20.89 -16.84 0.25
N ARG A 12 21.87 -16.29 -0.45
CA ARG A 12 22.61 -15.11 -0.03
C ARG A 12 22.76 -14.19 -1.23
N VAL A 13 22.39 -12.93 -1.06
CA VAL A 13 22.61 -11.87 -2.04
C VAL A 13 23.64 -10.93 -1.43
N GLU A 14 24.76 -10.70 -2.10
CA GLU A 14 25.69 -9.65 -1.72
C GLU A 14 25.11 -8.32 -2.21
N TYR A 15 24.89 -7.41 -1.26
CA TYR A 15 24.42 -6.06 -1.58
C TYR A 15 25.56 -5.25 -2.24
N GLU A 16 25.21 -4.42 -3.21
CA GLU A 16 26.13 -3.43 -3.74
C GLU A 16 26.47 -2.39 -2.67
N ASP A 17 27.70 -1.87 -2.71
CA ASP A 17 28.15 -0.85 -1.76
C ASP A 17 27.66 0.54 -2.22
N LYS A 18 26.37 0.81 -2.06
CA LYS A 18 25.79 2.14 -2.27
C LYS A 18 25.72 2.84 -0.91
N PRO A 19 26.62 3.80 -0.63
CA PRO A 19 26.60 4.48 0.66
C PRO A 19 25.31 5.30 0.79
N LEU A 20 24.64 5.16 1.91
CA LEU A 20 23.65 6.09 2.40
C LEU A 20 24.39 6.97 3.44
N ASN A 21 24.68 8.23 3.10
CA ASN A 21 25.22 9.16 4.05
C ASN A 21 24.05 9.90 4.70
N ILE A 22 24.12 10.13 6.00
CA ILE A 22 23.06 10.87 6.72
C ILE A 22 22.93 12.29 6.17
N GLU A 23 24.04 12.85 5.68
CA GLU A 23 24.11 14.18 5.08
C GLU A 23 23.34 14.30 3.75
N ASP A 24 23.09 13.17 3.07
CA ASP A 24 22.37 13.10 1.80
C ASP A 24 20.85 12.89 2.01
N LEU A 25 20.41 12.75 3.27
CA LEU A 25 19.00 12.53 3.60
C LEU A 25 18.29 13.86 3.86
N ASP A 26 17.07 13.96 3.37
CA ASP A 26 16.21 15.09 3.70
C ASP A 26 15.80 15.03 5.18
N THR A 27 15.76 16.19 5.81
CA THR A 27 15.29 16.30 7.21
C THR A 27 13.79 16.09 7.35
N ASN A 28 13.02 16.33 6.27
CA ASN A 28 11.62 16.00 6.19
C ASN A 28 11.45 14.56 5.68
N PRO A 29 10.94 13.63 6.47
CA PRO A 29 10.84 12.23 6.07
C PRO A 29 9.87 12.01 4.89
N LEU A 30 8.88 12.86 4.69
CA LEU A 30 7.99 12.77 3.53
C LEU A 30 8.72 13.16 2.24
N GLU A 31 9.57 14.20 2.29
CA GLU A 31 10.42 14.55 1.14
C GLU A 31 11.46 13.47 0.86
N GLN A 32 12.04 12.87 1.90
CA GLN A 32 12.92 11.72 1.75
C GLN A 32 12.20 10.52 1.11
N PHE A 33 10.95 10.26 1.48
CA PHE A 33 10.11 9.26 0.82
C PHE A 33 9.93 9.58 -0.66
N ASN A 34 9.59 10.82 -1.01
CA ASN A 34 9.40 11.25 -2.39
C ASN A 34 10.66 11.03 -3.24
N VAL A 35 11.83 11.39 -2.70
CA VAL A 35 13.13 11.17 -3.37
C VAL A 35 13.36 9.68 -3.63
N TRP A 36 13.17 8.84 -2.62
CA TRP A 36 13.40 7.41 -2.77
C TRP A 36 12.39 6.73 -3.68
N PHE A 37 11.14 7.18 -3.62
CA PHE A 37 10.08 6.66 -4.47
C PHE A 37 10.32 7.02 -5.95
N GLN A 38 10.78 8.25 -6.23
CA GLN A 38 11.17 8.65 -7.58
C GLN A 38 12.32 7.79 -8.11
N ILE A 39 13.34 7.51 -7.27
CA ILE A 39 14.44 6.60 -7.63
C ILE A 39 13.91 5.19 -7.96
N ALA A 40 12.89 4.71 -7.23
CA ALA A 40 12.29 3.41 -7.50
C ALA A 40 11.52 3.39 -8.83
N ILE A 41 10.84 4.48 -9.17
CA ILE A 41 10.18 4.66 -10.48
C ILE A 41 11.22 4.67 -11.60
N ASP A 42 12.27 5.48 -11.48
CA ASP A 42 13.32 5.65 -12.49
C ASP A 42 14.13 4.36 -12.71
N ALA A 43 14.25 3.54 -11.68
CA ALA A 43 14.87 2.22 -11.74
C ALA A 43 13.92 1.11 -12.23
N GLU A 44 12.70 1.47 -12.63
CA GLU A 44 11.68 0.53 -13.12
C GLU A 44 11.41 -0.63 -12.14
N VAL A 45 11.47 -0.35 -10.82
CA VAL A 45 11.14 -1.36 -9.80
C VAL A 45 9.72 -1.88 -10.04
N ASN A 46 9.58 -3.20 -10.10
CA ASN A 46 8.28 -3.81 -10.34
C ASN A 46 7.32 -3.49 -9.19
N GLU A 47 6.14 -2.94 -9.54
CA GLU A 47 5.13 -2.52 -8.57
C GLU A 47 5.70 -1.67 -7.40
N ALA A 48 6.53 -0.66 -7.73
CA ALA A 48 7.18 0.21 -6.75
C ALA A 48 6.20 0.79 -5.70
N ASN A 49 4.92 0.93 -6.07
CA ASN A 49 3.85 1.42 -5.21
C ASN A 49 3.12 0.33 -4.40
N ALA A 50 3.54 -0.92 -4.48
CA ALA A 50 3.00 -1.96 -3.62
C ALA A 50 3.50 -1.74 -2.18
N MET A 51 2.56 -1.57 -1.26
CA MET A 51 2.81 -1.35 0.17
C MET A 51 2.18 -2.48 0.97
N ALA A 52 2.96 -3.23 1.71
CA ALA A 52 2.43 -4.15 2.70
C ALA A 52 1.93 -3.36 3.91
N ILE A 53 0.64 -3.45 4.21
CA ILE A 53 0.09 -2.86 5.43
C ILE A 53 -0.23 -3.94 6.47
N SER A 54 -0.07 -3.59 7.73
CA SER A 54 -0.47 -4.42 8.86
C SER A 54 -1.52 -3.69 9.70
N THR A 55 -2.62 -4.39 9.95
CA THR A 55 -3.75 -3.94 10.77
C THR A 55 -3.97 -4.95 11.90
N ILE A 56 -4.75 -4.58 12.90
CA ILE A 56 -5.01 -5.42 14.07
C ILE A 56 -6.45 -5.90 14.03
N SER A 57 -6.64 -7.22 14.10
CA SER A 57 -7.97 -7.80 14.19
C SER A 57 -8.64 -7.54 15.56
N GLU A 58 -9.93 -7.80 15.68
CA GLU A 58 -10.66 -7.69 16.96
C GLU A 58 -10.04 -8.55 18.07
N GLU A 59 -9.45 -9.70 17.70
CA GLU A 59 -8.77 -10.59 18.65
C GLU A 59 -7.33 -10.12 18.97
N GLY A 60 -6.90 -8.95 18.47
CA GLY A 60 -5.55 -8.42 18.70
C GLY A 60 -4.47 -9.05 17.82
N THR A 61 -4.85 -9.85 16.81
CA THR A 61 -3.89 -10.49 15.90
C THR A 61 -3.49 -9.55 14.78
N PRO A 62 -2.18 -9.30 14.54
CA PRO A 62 -1.74 -8.55 13.38
C PRO A 62 -1.98 -9.32 12.09
N ARG A 63 -2.53 -8.64 11.07
CA ARG A 63 -2.80 -9.19 9.75
C ARG A 63 -2.18 -8.32 8.68
N SER A 64 -1.44 -8.91 7.76
CA SER A 64 -0.74 -8.18 6.70
C SER A 64 -1.27 -8.54 5.32
N ARG A 65 -1.31 -7.54 4.42
CA ARG A 65 -1.63 -7.69 2.98
C ARG A 65 -1.02 -6.54 2.20
N TYR A 66 -0.89 -6.72 0.89
CA TYR A 66 -0.51 -5.61 0.03
C TYR A 66 -1.71 -4.73 -0.33
N VAL A 67 -1.46 -3.43 -0.39
CA VAL A 67 -2.29 -2.40 -1.01
C VAL A 67 -1.42 -1.60 -1.96
N LEU A 68 -2.03 -0.80 -2.85
CA LEU A 68 -1.28 0.07 -3.73
C LEU A 68 -1.34 1.51 -3.20
N PHE A 69 -0.19 2.07 -2.84
CA PHE A 69 -0.04 3.50 -2.64
C PHE A 69 -0.41 4.25 -3.92
N LYS A 70 -1.21 5.29 -3.83
CA LYS A 70 -1.78 5.98 -4.99
C LYS A 70 -1.60 7.48 -4.99
N ASP A 71 -1.53 8.11 -3.82
CA ASP A 71 -1.51 9.56 -3.72
C ASP A 71 -0.92 10.03 -2.38
N ILE A 72 -0.57 11.31 -2.34
CA ILE A 72 -0.26 12.05 -1.11
C ILE A 72 -1.26 13.21 -1.02
N VAL A 73 -2.10 13.21 -0.01
CA VAL A 73 -3.09 14.26 0.27
C VAL A 73 -2.85 14.80 1.67
N ASP A 74 -2.68 16.10 1.81
CA ASP A 74 -2.42 16.77 3.09
C ASP A 74 -1.25 16.11 3.88
N ASN A 75 -0.14 15.82 3.20
CA ASN A 75 1.04 15.13 3.72
C ASN A 75 0.79 13.70 4.24
N LYS A 76 -0.31 13.05 3.86
CA LYS A 76 -0.67 11.69 4.23
C LYS A 76 -0.60 10.77 3.02
N LEU A 77 -0.08 9.57 3.20
CA LEU A 77 -0.07 8.55 2.14
C LEU A 77 -1.46 7.96 1.98
N VAL A 78 -1.95 7.88 0.73
CA VAL A 78 -3.31 7.42 0.41
C VAL A 78 -3.27 6.12 -0.37
N PHE A 79 -4.14 5.19 0.02
CA PHE A 79 -4.51 4.00 -0.73
C PHE A 79 -6.04 3.85 -0.76
N TYR A 80 -6.55 3.07 -1.69
CA TYR A 80 -8.00 2.90 -1.87
C TYR A 80 -8.40 1.44 -1.66
N SER A 81 -9.55 1.23 -1.02
CA SER A 81 -10.06 -0.10 -0.73
C SER A 81 -11.57 -0.08 -0.47
N ASP A 82 -12.14 -1.27 -0.39
CA ASP A 82 -13.49 -1.49 0.14
C ASP A 82 -13.47 -1.34 1.67
N TYR A 83 -14.36 -0.50 2.20
CA TYR A 83 -14.52 -0.20 3.63
C TYR A 83 -15.06 -1.39 4.42
N GLU A 84 -15.85 -2.25 3.76
CA GLU A 84 -16.42 -3.46 4.36
C GLU A 84 -15.50 -4.69 4.30
N SER A 85 -14.31 -4.52 3.67
CA SER A 85 -13.29 -5.58 3.67
C SER A 85 -12.77 -5.87 5.10
N SER A 86 -12.15 -7.02 5.31
CA SER A 86 -11.54 -7.37 6.61
C SER A 86 -10.63 -6.26 7.13
N LYS A 87 -9.75 -5.70 6.26
CA LYS A 87 -8.89 -4.58 6.66
C LYS A 87 -9.67 -3.30 6.95
N GLY A 88 -10.77 -3.05 6.24
CA GLY A 88 -11.64 -1.89 6.47
C GLY A 88 -12.23 -1.92 7.87
N ARG A 89 -12.82 -3.05 8.27
CA ARG A 89 -13.35 -3.26 9.62
C ARG A 89 -12.26 -3.21 10.69
N GLU A 90 -11.10 -3.80 10.43
CA GLU A 90 -9.95 -3.77 11.34
C GLU A 90 -9.49 -2.33 11.60
N MET A 91 -9.38 -1.49 10.55
CA MET A 91 -8.99 -0.08 10.68
C MET A 91 -10.07 0.80 11.32
N GLU A 92 -11.33 0.45 11.18
CA GLU A 92 -12.43 1.13 11.86
C GLU A 92 -12.39 0.88 13.38
N ASN A 93 -12.09 -0.36 13.78
CA ASN A 93 -11.99 -0.75 15.19
C ASN A 93 -10.68 -0.29 15.83
N ASN A 94 -9.57 -0.35 15.08
CA ASN A 94 -8.26 0.08 15.53
C ASN A 94 -7.52 0.79 14.39
N PRO A 95 -7.44 2.13 14.42
CA PRO A 95 -6.85 2.90 13.32
C PRO A 95 -5.32 2.87 13.28
N ASN A 96 -4.64 2.22 14.24
CA ASN A 96 -3.19 2.07 14.19
C ASN A 96 -2.79 1.14 13.05
N ILE A 97 -1.85 1.60 12.24
CA ILE A 97 -1.39 0.90 11.05
C ILE A 97 0.13 0.99 10.92
N SER A 98 0.75 -0.04 10.38
CA SER A 98 2.09 0.05 9.83
C SER A 98 2.09 -0.25 8.35
N GLY A 99 3.01 0.39 7.62
CA GLY A 99 3.23 0.17 6.20
C GLY A 99 4.69 -0.15 5.91
N LEU A 100 4.90 -0.92 4.85
CA LEU A 100 6.22 -1.35 4.43
C LEU A 100 6.31 -1.33 2.90
N PHE A 101 7.25 -0.57 2.36
CA PHE A 101 7.73 -0.70 1.00
C PHE A 101 9.03 -1.50 1.01
N PHE A 102 9.19 -2.43 0.08
CA PHE A 102 10.43 -3.18 -0.10
C PHE A 102 10.78 -3.24 -1.59
N TRP A 103 11.93 -2.69 -1.93
CA TRP A 103 12.47 -2.63 -3.28
C TRP A 103 13.77 -3.46 -3.36
N PRO A 104 13.64 -4.75 -3.64
CA PRO A 104 14.80 -5.66 -3.64
C PRO A 104 15.86 -5.26 -4.66
N GLU A 105 15.46 -4.69 -5.81
CA GLU A 105 16.36 -4.23 -6.88
C GLU A 105 17.28 -3.09 -6.40
N LEU A 106 16.81 -2.30 -5.44
CA LEU A 106 17.55 -1.19 -4.85
C LEU A 106 18.15 -1.52 -3.49
N HIS A 107 17.86 -2.70 -2.97
CA HIS A 107 18.17 -3.10 -1.60
C HIS A 107 17.67 -2.06 -0.57
N ARG A 108 16.45 -1.55 -0.77
CA ARG A 108 15.83 -0.52 0.07
C ARG A 108 14.54 -1.01 0.69
N GLN A 109 14.31 -0.53 1.90
CA GLN A 109 13.05 -0.70 2.60
C GLN A 109 12.65 0.63 3.26
N ILE A 110 11.35 0.95 3.22
CA ILE A 110 10.77 2.06 3.98
C ILE A 110 9.69 1.49 4.87
N ARG A 111 9.81 1.64 6.17
CA ARG A 111 8.78 1.29 7.14
C ARG A 111 8.17 2.56 7.70
N LEU A 112 6.86 2.56 7.86
CA LEU A 112 6.11 3.66 8.45
C LEU A 112 5.11 3.14 9.49
N GLU A 113 4.78 3.99 10.46
CA GLU A 113 3.74 3.76 11.45
C GLU A 113 2.89 5.01 11.58
N GLY A 114 1.60 4.84 11.81
CA GLY A 114 0.70 5.97 11.91
C GLY A 114 -0.72 5.59 12.25
N VAL A 115 -1.61 6.55 12.04
CA VAL A 115 -3.05 6.39 12.23
C VAL A 115 -3.74 6.59 10.90
N VAL A 116 -4.64 5.68 10.56
CA VAL A 116 -5.40 5.75 9.31
C VAL A 116 -6.78 6.36 9.53
N SER A 117 -7.24 7.13 8.56
CA SER A 117 -8.60 7.66 8.48
C SER A 117 -9.13 7.59 7.05
N LYS A 118 -10.44 7.60 6.87
CA LYS A 118 -11.04 7.72 5.53
C LYS A 118 -10.71 9.09 4.94
N THR A 119 -10.47 9.16 3.63
CA THR A 119 -10.37 10.44 2.91
C THR A 119 -11.75 11.09 2.77
N SER A 120 -11.79 12.35 2.32
CA SER A 120 -13.06 12.98 1.94
C SER A 120 -13.70 12.25 0.75
N ASP A 121 -15.03 12.42 0.62
CA ASP A 121 -15.76 11.89 -0.54
C ASP A 121 -15.22 12.47 -1.85
N GLU A 122 -14.90 13.76 -1.88
CA GLU A 122 -14.33 14.42 -3.06
C GLU A 122 -13.03 13.73 -3.55
N VAL A 123 -12.10 13.43 -2.62
CA VAL A 123 -10.85 12.70 -2.96
C VAL A 123 -11.16 11.31 -3.47
N SER A 124 -12.08 10.61 -2.81
CA SER A 124 -12.49 9.26 -3.20
C SER A 124 -13.19 9.23 -4.57
N ASP A 125 -14.10 10.17 -4.82
CA ASP A 125 -14.86 10.29 -6.07
C ASP A 125 -13.94 10.63 -7.24
N ASN A 126 -13.04 11.59 -7.07
CA ASN A 126 -12.07 11.99 -8.08
C ASN A 126 -11.17 10.82 -8.49
N TYR A 127 -10.64 10.08 -7.51
CA TYR A 127 -9.82 8.92 -7.82
C TYR A 127 -10.66 7.79 -8.45
N PHE A 128 -11.87 7.51 -7.95
CA PHE A 128 -12.73 6.49 -8.53
C PHE A 128 -13.04 6.76 -10.00
N ALA A 129 -13.37 8.01 -10.34
CA ALA A 129 -13.64 8.43 -11.72
C ALA A 129 -12.41 8.27 -12.64
N SER A 130 -11.19 8.43 -12.11
CA SER A 130 -9.95 8.26 -12.87
C SER A 130 -9.58 6.80 -13.18
N ARG A 131 -10.22 5.82 -12.51
CA ARG A 131 -9.94 4.40 -12.69
C ARG A 131 -10.43 3.91 -14.06
N PRO A 132 -9.74 2.92 -14.67
CA PRO A 132 -10.26 2.24 -15.84
C PRO A 132 -11.68 1.70 -15.60
N ARG A 133 -12.57 1.83 -16.60
CA ARG A 133 -13.98 1.44 -16.50
C ARG A 133 -14.17 0.01 -15.93
N GLY A 134 -13.40 -0.96 -16.39
CA GLY A 134 -13.45 -2.33 -15.86
C GLY A 134 -13.11 -2.43 -14.37
N ALA A 135 -12.20 -1.57 -13.88
CA ALA A 135 -11.85 -1.51 -12.46
C ALA A 135 -12.94 -0.83 -11.60
N GLN A 136 -13.69 0.12 -12.19
CA GLN A 136 -14.86 0.72 -11.54
C GLN A 136 -15.98 -0.31 -11.40
N LEU A 137 -16.31 -1.03 -12.46
CA LEU A 137 -17.33 -2.09 -12.45
C LEU A 137 -16.97 -3.23 -11.50
N SER A 138 -15.71 -3.65 -11.48
CA SER A 138 -15.22 -4.68 -10.57
C SER A 138 -15.36 -4.27 -9.09
N ALA A 139 -15.20 -2.98 -8.77
CA ALA A 139 -15.38 -2.49 -7.40
C ALA A 139 -16.85 -2.55 -6.95
N ILE A 140 -17.81 -2.43 -7.87
CA ILE A 140 -19.25 -2.57 -7.58
C ILE A 140 -19.66 -4.04 -7.54
N ALA A 141 -19.10 -4.86 -8.44
CA ALA A 141 -19.50 -6.26 -8.58
C ALA A 141 -18.99 -7.18 -7.47
N SER A 142 -17.87 -6.80 -6.80
CA SER A 142 -17.20 -7.65 -5.81
C SER A 142 -17.31 -7.07 -4.41
N SER A 143 -17.84 -7.86 -3.47
CA SER A 143 -17.71 -7.61 -2.03
C SER A 143 -16.35 -8.14 -1.56
N GLN A 144 -15.38 -7.27 -1.31
CA GLN A 144 -14.03 -7.68 -0.96
C GLN A 144 -14.00 -8.44 0.39
N SER A 145 -13.25 -9.54 0.46
CA SER A 145 -13.11 -10.41 1.65
C SER A 145 -14.38 -11.18 2.04
N THR A 146 -15.33 -11.35 1.12
CA THR A 146 -16.53 -12.17 1.30
C THR A 146 -16.41 -13.46 0.49
N GLU A 147 -16.92 -14.56 1.03
CA GLU A 147 -17.04 -15.81 0.26
C GLU A 147 -18.04 -15.61 -0.88
N ILE A 148 -17.64 -16.02 -2.09
CA ILE A 148 -18.48 -16.01 -3.28
C ILE A 148 -18.73 -17.45 -3.73
N GLU A 149 -19.93 -17.74 -4.25
CA GLU A 149 -20.30 -19.06 -4.73
C GLU A 149 -19.48 -19.54 -5.93
N GLY A 150 -18.81 -18.60 -6.64
CA GLY A 150 -17.93 -18.89 -7.75
C GLY A 150 -17.49 -17.63 -8.49
N ARG A 151 -16.44 -17.76 -9.30
CA ARG A 151 -15.93 -16.68 -10.16
C ARG A 151 -16.99 -16.21 -11.16
N GLU A 152 -17.82 -17.14 -11.66
CA GLU A 152 -18.87 -16.86 -12.65
C GLU A 152 -19.88 -15.81 -12.11
N THR A 153 -20.22 -15.86 -10.82
CA THR A 153 -21.14 -14.90 -10.20
C THR A 153 -20.64 -13.44 -10.34
N VAL A 154 -19.36 -13.20 -10.14
CA VAL A 154 -18.76 -11.87 -10.28
C VAL A 154 -18.69 -11.45 -11.75
N GLU A 155 -18.32 -12.37 -12.65
CA GLU A 155 -18.24 -12.12 -14.08
C GLU A 155 -19.62 -11.78 -14.68
N ASP A 156 -20.67 -12.46 -14.25
CA ASP A 156 -22.04 -12.17 -14.71
C ASP A 156 -22.54 -10.84 -14.14
N ARG A 157 -22.24 -10.53 -12.89
CA ARG A 157 -22.56 -9.22 -12.32
C ARG A 157 -21.84 -8.07 -13.05
N ILE A 158 -20.59 -8.26 -13.46
CA ILE A 158 -19.87 -7.26 -14.27
C ILE A 158 -20.58 -7.03 -15.61
N LYS A 159 -21.04 -8.09 -16.31
CA LYS A 159 -21.78 -7.95 -17.59
C LYS A 159 -23.10 -7.18 -17.40
N GLU A 160 -23.83 -7.47 -16.34
CA GLU A 160 -25.07 -6.74 -16.03
C GLU A 160 -24.77 -5.23 -15.82
N LEU A 161 -23.73 -4.92 -15.04
CA LEU A 161 -23.32 -3.55 -14.77
C LEU A 161 -22.80 -2.84 -16.05
N GLU A 162 -22.14 -3.54 -16.96
CA GLU A 162 -21.74 -3.01 -18.26
C GLU A 162 -22.95 -2.52 -19.07
N ILE A 163 -24.03 -3.29 -19.05
CA ILE A 163 -25.30 -2.92 -19.73
C ILE A 163 -25.98 -1.76 -19.00
N GLU A 164 -26.06 -1.82 -17.68
CA GLU A 164 -26.72 -0.81 -16.85
C GLU A 164 -26.09 0.58 -17.01
N PHE A 165 -24.75 0.61 -17.06
CA PHE A 165 -23.98 1.85 -17.17
C PHE A 165 -23.52 2.16 -18.61
N GLU A 166 -24.05 1.47 -19.64
CA GLU A 166 -23.67 1.77 -21.02
C GLU A 166 -23.87 3.24 -21.37
N GLY A 167 -22.80 3.93 -21.79
CA GLY A 167 -22.81 5.36 -22.12
C GLY A 167 -23.00 6.30 -20.94
N LYS A 168 -22.91 5.82 -19.69
CA LYS A 168 -23.06 6.62 -18.47
C LYS A 168 -21.78 6.55 -17.63
N ASP A 169 -21.61 7.55 -16.77
CA ASP A 169 -20.61 7.51 -15.70
C ASP A 169 -20.99 6.47 -14.64
N ILE A 170 -19.99 5.84 -14.07
CA ILE A 170 -20.16 4.85 -13.01
C ILE A 170 -19.93 5.55 -11.67
N PRO A 171 -20.97 5.63 -10.81
CA PRO A 171 -20.82 6.25 -9.48
C PRO A 171 -19.95 5.38 -8.57
N ARG A 172 -19.19 6.02 -7.69
CA ARG A 172 -18.44 5.31 -6.65
C ARG A 172 -19.43 4.67 -5.67
N PRO A 173 -19.28 3.38 -5.33
CA PRO A 173 -20.09 2.77 -4.29
C PRO A 173 -19.72 3.32 -2.90
N ASP A 174 -20.71 3.45 -2.02
CA ASP A 174 -20.56 4.03 -0.68
C ASP A 174 -19.56 3.27 0.21
N ASN A 175 -19.44 1.96 -0.02
CA ASN A 175 -18.50 1.09 0.71
C ASN A 175 -17.07 1.11 0.15
N TRP A 176 -16.75 1.97 -0.81
CA TRP A 176 -15.42 2.04 -1.42
C TRP A 176 -14.85 3.46 -1.39
N GLY A 177 -13.57 3.59 -1.06
CA GLY A 177 -12.90 4.90 -1.09
C GLY A 177 -11.48 4.87 -0.56
N GLY A 178 -10.96 6.06 -0.29
CA GLY A 178 -9.58 6.27 0.15
C GLY A 178 -9.40 6.14 1.65
N TYR A 179 -8.21 5.68 2.01
CA TYR A 179 -7.66 5.72 3.36
C TYR A 179 -6.37 6.54 3.34
N ALA A 180 -6.28 7.52 4.22
CA ALA A 180 -5.12 8.39 4.42
C ALA A 180 -4.39 7.99 5.71
N ILE A 181 -3.09 7.75 5.62
CA ILE A 181 -2.24 7.41 6.75
C ILE A 181 -1.53 8.68 7.25
N ASP A 182 -1.86 9.11 8.45
CA ASP A 182 -1.15 10.16 9.19
C ASP A 182 0.05 9.53 9.88
N ILE A 183 1.23 9.74 9.31
CA ILE A 183 2.44 9.00 9.68
C ILE A 183 3.15 9.71 10.82
N SER A 184 3.38 8.98 11.90
CA SER A 184 4.10 9.46 13.08
C SER A 184 5.52 8.92 13.21
N PHE A 185 5.88 7.92 12.41
CA PHE A 185 7.22 7.30 12.44
C PHE A 185 7.62 6.83 11.04
N TRP A 186 8.87 7.11 10.67
CA TRP A 186 9.50 6.65 9.44
C TRP A 186 10.81 5.96 9.72
N GLU A 187 11.08 4.91 8.98
CA GLU A 187 12.36 4.20 9.00
C GLU A 187 12.80 3.91 7.56
N PHE A 188 13.97 4.39 7.20
CA PHE A 188 14.60 4.20 5.89
C PHE A 188 15.79 3.25 6.07
N TRP A 189 15.73 2.11 5.42
CA TRP A 189 16.75 1.09 5.47
C TRP A 189 17.40 0.91 4.10
N GLN A 190 18.74 0.91 4.08
CA GLN A 190 19.55 0.61 2.91
C GLN A 190 20.47 -0.56 3.19
N GLY A 191 20.34 -1.64 2.38
CA GLY A 191 21.27 -2.75 2.40
C GLY A 191 22.65 -2.33 1.88
N ARG A 192 23.70 -2.74 2.58
CA ARG A 192 25.12 -2.49 2.23
C ARG A 192 25.93 -3.76 2.39
N ARG A 193 27.08 -3.84 1.71
CA ARG A 193 28.04 -4.93 1.88
C ARG A 193 28.50 -4.98 3.35
N SER A 194 28.29 -6.09 4.01
CA SER A 194 28.68 -6.38 5.41
C SER A 194 28.04 -5.49 6.51
N SER A 195 27.14 -4.58 6.17
CA SER A 195 26.49 -3.68 7.13
C SER A 195 25.15 -3.19 6.57
N CYS A 196 24.25 -2.72 7.45
CA CYS A 196 23.03 -2.02 7.06
C CYS A 196 23.04 -0.64 7.70
N LEU A 197 22.55 0.38 6.99
CA LEU A 197 22.27 1.69 7.55
C LEU A 197 20.77 1.84 7.77
N LEU A 198 20.43 2.28 8.96
CA LEU A 198 19.09 2.56 9.41
C LEU A 198 19.00 4.04 9.79
N TYR A 199 18.09 4.76 9.18
CA TYR A 199 17.71 6.11 9.57
C TYR A 199 16.28 6.09 10.07
N THR A 200 16.04 6.58 11.28
CA THR A 200 14.71 6.72 11.87
C THR A 200 14.42 8.18 12.14
N SER A 201 13.25 8.62 11.79
CA SER A 201 12.76 9.95 12.12
C SER A 201 11.35 9.82 12.68
N PRO A 202 11.07 10.34 13.87
CA PRO A 202 9.71 10.65 14.21
C PRO A 202 9.23 11.71 13.21
N SER A 203 8.05 11.51 12.61
CA SER A 203 7.44 12.57 11.82
C SER A 203 7.32 13.83 12.69
N PRO A 204 7.72 15.01 12.22
CA PRO A 204 7.51 16.22 12.98
C PRO A 204 5.99 16.36 13.22
N ARG A 205 5.61 16.33 14.48
CA ARG A 205 4.29 16.78 14.90
C ARG A 205 4.43 18.26 15.18
N ASP A 206 3.73 19.05 14.40
CA ASP A 206 3.49 20.46 14.75
C ASP A 206 2.68 20.56 16.05
#